data_551361b7abfa94d2fc29ad54e1c42726
#
_entry.id   551361b7abfa94d2fc29ad54e1c42726
#
_cell.length_a   1.000
_cell.length_b   1.000
_cell.length_c   1.000
_cell.angle_alpha   90.00
_cell.angle_beta   90.00
_cell.angle_gamma   90.00
#
_symmetry.space_group_name_H-M   'P 1'
#
loop_
_entity.id
_entity.type
_entity.pdbx_description
1 polymer ?
#
loop_
_entity_poly.entity_id
_entity_poly.type
_entity_poly.pdbx_seq_one_letter_code
_entity_poly.pdbx_strand_id
1 'polypeptide(L)'
;MDNRKRVTDEEIREQIGRRRGNITAVAQSLKCSRQTVYKGLRQSEELRDTLAEAREPALDRAEQFLFEKCEAGDTTALIFFLKTQGRSRGYGGVGRSGQGRGWPQEVMDILKKGANR
;
A
#
# COMPACT_ATOMS: atom_id res chain seq x y z
N MET A 1 -6.00 29.81 -26.33
CA MET A 1 -4.96 28.98 -26.54
C MET A 1 -4.66 28.09 -25.40
N ASP A 2 -4.54 26.92 -25.66
CA ASP A 2 -4.28 25.97 -24.64
C ASP A 2 -2.82 25.95 -24.31
N ASN A 3 -2.50 26.42 -23.14
CA ASN A 3 -1.15 26.47 -22.77
C ASN A 3 -0.70 25.26 -22.02
N ARG A 4 -1.55 24.29 -21.90
CA ARG A 4 -1.17 23.14 -21.14
C ARG A 4 -0.10 22.38 -21.85
N LYS A 5 0.97 22.18 -21.17
CA LYS A 5 2.00 21.42 -21.71
C LYS A 5 1.57 20.01 -21.59
N ARG A 6 1.93 19.23 -22.55
CA ARG A 6 1.68 17.83 -22.46
C ARG A 6 2.70 17.28 -21.49
N VAL A 7 2.26 16.55 -20.51
CA VAL A 7 3.15 15.94 -19.53
C VAL A 7 3.84 14.75 -20.17
N THR A 8 5.15 14.72 -20.10
CA THR A 8 5.91 13.65 -20.73
C THR A 8 6.24 12.55 -19.74
N ASP A 9 6.55 11.36 -20.27
CA ASP A 9 6.93 10.25 -19.44
C ASP A 9 8.17 10.57 -18.62
N GLU A 10 9.07 11.33 -19.20
CA GLU A 10 10.28 11.72 -18.53
C GLU A 10 9.98 12.57 -17.31
N GLU A 11 9.05 13.49 -17.45
CA GLU A 11 8.66 14.34 -16.33
C GLU A 11 8.00 13.51 -15.25
N ILE A 12 7.18 12.56 -15.64
CA ILE A 12 6.52 11.71 -14.69
C ILE A 12 7.56 10.87 -13.95
N ARG A 13 8.51 10.30 -14.68
CA ARG A 13 9.55 9.48 -14.10
C ARG A 13 10.34 10.25 -13.05
N GLU A 14 10.74 11.44 -13.39
CA GLU A 14 11.53 12.25 -12.48
C GLU A 14 10.76 12.56 -11.21
N GLN A 15 9.50 12.92 -11.35
CA GLN A 15 8.73 13.27 -10.19
C GLN A 15 8.37 12.04 -9.33
N ILE A 16 8.21 10.90 -9.95
CA ILE A 16 7.97 9.68 -9.19
C ILE A 16 9.14 9.45 -8.24
N GLY A 17 10.36 9.62 -8.72
CA GLY A 17 11.53 9.46 -7.89
C GLY A 17 11.59 10.49 -6.77
N ARG A 18 11.36 11.74 -7.10
CA ARG A 18 11.41 12.81 -6.12
C ARG A 18 10.33 12.71 -5.06
N ARG A 19 9.15 12.25 -5.46
CA ARG A 19 8.02 12.19 -4.53
C ARG A 19 7.83 10.80 -3.95
N ARG A 20 8.79 9.94 -4.14
CA ARG A 20 8.81 8.60 -3.58
C ARG A 20 7.55 7.80 -3.91
N GLY A 21 7.06 7.98 -5.12
CA GLY A 21 5.91 7.22 -5.57
C GLY A 21 4.56 7.72 -5.09
N ASN A 22 4.51 8.92 -4.54
CA ASN A 22 3.25 9.48 -4.08
C ASN A 22 2.57 10.12 -5.30
N ILE A 23 1.59 9.45 -5.87
CA ILE A 23 0.95 9.89 -7.10
C ILE A 23 0.30 11.27 -6.97
N THR A 24 -0.33 11.54 -5.84
CA THR A 24 -0.95 12.84 -5.64
C THR A 24 0.11 13.94 -5.70
N ALA A 25 1.23 13.72 -5.05
CA ALA A 25 2.30 14.71 -5.06
C ALA A 25 2.92 14.87 -6.45
N VAL A 26 3.03 13.76 -7.18
CA VAL A 26 3.54 13.82 -8.56
C VAL A 26 2.61 14.68 -9.40
N ALA A 27 1.32 14.44 -9.32
CA ALA A 27 0.36 15.21 -10.11
C ALA A 27 0.41 16.68 -9.74
N GLN A 28 0.51 16.98 -8.46
CA GLN A 28 0.57 18.36 -8.01
C GLN A 28 1.82 19.05 -8.53
N SER A 29 2.95 18.36 -8.51
CA SER A 29 4.19 18.96 -8.96
C SER A 29 4.18 19.23 -10.46
N LEU A 30 3.48 18.40 -11.21
CA LEU A 30 3.40 18.57 -12.65
C LEU A 30 2.18 19.39 -13.09
N LYS A 31 1.40 19.82 -12.10
CA LYS A 31 0.20 20.62 -12.36
C LYS A 31 -0.75 19.93 -13.31
N CYS A 32 -0.96 18.65 -13.07
CA CYS A 32 -1.90 17.87 -13.87
C CYS A 32 -2.75 17.05 -12.92
N SER A 33 -3.72 16.32 -13.49
CA SER A 33 -4.59 15.51 -12.67
C SER A 33 -3.92 14.18 -12.39
N ARG A 34 -4.38 13.50 -11.35
CA ARG A 34 -3.87 12.17 -11.06
C ARG A 34 -4.18 11.23 -12.20
N GLN A 35 -5.30 11.45 -12.88
CA GLN A 35 -5.66 10.61 -14.01
C GLN A 35 -4.65 10.69 -15.13
N THR A 36 -4.07 11.87 -15.34
CA THR A 36 -3.03 12.03 -16.35
C THR A 36 -1.83 11.14 -15.99
N VAL A 37 -1.45 11.13 -14.72
CA VAL A 37 -0.34 10.30 -14.28
C VAL A 37 -0.69 8.83 -14.43
N TYR A 38 -1.89 8.43 -14.03
CA TYR A 38 -2.30 7.03 -14.17
C TYR A 38 -2.33 6.61 -15.63
N LYS A 39 -2.73 7.51 -16.51
CA LYS A 39 -2.76 7.17 -17.93
C LYS A 39 -1.34 6.86 -18.40
N GLY A 40 -0.38 7.68 -17.99
CA GLY A 40 1.00 7.43 -18.35
C GLY A 40 1.49 6.08 -17.81
N LEU A 41 1.09 5.77 -16.58
CA LEU A 41 1.48 4.52 -15.98
C LEU A 41 0.88 3.32 -16.73
N ARG A 42 -0.36 3.45 -17.17
CA ARG A 42 -0.99 2.36 -17.90
C ARG A 42 -0.31 2.11 -19.23
N GLN A 43 0.24 3.13 -19.83
CA GLN A 43 0.84 3.04 -21.14
C GLN A 43 2.33 2.72 -21.14
N SER A 44 2.96 2.76 -20.01
CA SER A 44 4.40 2.56 -19.94
C SER A 44 4.80 1.60 -18.85
N GLU A 45 5.32 0.47 -19.25
CA GLU A 45 5.80 -0.51 -18.29
C GLU A 45 6.98 0.05 -17.53
N GLU A 46 7.79 0.84 -18.22
CA GLU A 46 8.95 1.44 -17.60
C GLU A 46 8.56 2.37 -16.46
N LEU A 47 7.49 3.13 -16.65
CA LEU A 47 7.02 4.00 -15.59
C LEU A 47 6.47 3.21 -14.41
N ARG A 48 5.81 2.11 -14.70
CA ARG A 48 5.30 1.26 -13.64
C ARG A 48 6.44 0.67 -12.81
N ASP A 49 7.51 0.29 -13.48
CA ASP A 49 8.68 -0.24 -12.79
C ASP A 49 9.32 0.84 -11.94
N THR A 50 9.42 2.04 -12.48
CA THR A 50 9.97 3.17 -11.75
C THR A 50 9.15 3.44 -10.48
N LEU A 51 7.84 3.36 -10.62
CA LEU A 51 6.95 3.60 -9.48
C LEU A 51 7.16 2.55 -8.41
N ALA A 52 7.25 1.29 -8.81
CA ALA A 52 7.45 0.21 -7.87
C ALA A 52 8.76 0.39 -7.11
N GLU A 53 9.83 0.73 -7.84
CA GLU A 53 11.11 0.94 -7.21
C GLU A 53 11.11 2.13 -6.26
N ALA A 54 10.41 3.18 -6.64
CA ALA A 54 10.36 4.37 -5.81
C ALA A 54 9.62 4.11 -4.51
N ARG A 55 8.67 3.19 -4.54
CA ARG A 55 7.87 2.88 -3.36
C ARG A 55 8.49 1.84 -2.44
N GLU A 56 9.46 1.10 -2.93
CA GLU A 56 10.05 0.06 -2.13
C GLU A 56 10.59 0.50 -0.78
N PRO A 57 11.39 1.56 -0.72
CA PRO A 57 11.90 1.97 0.59
C PRO A 57 10.78 2.34 1.57
N ALA A 58 9.72 2.96 1.05
CA ALA A 58 8.62 3.35 1.91
C ALA A 58 7.84 2.12 2.38
N LEU A 59 7.71 1.14 1.51
CA LEU A 59 7.04 -0.10 1.89
C LEU A 59 7.85 -0.85 2.94
N ASP A 60 9.16 -0.91 2.75
CA ASP A 60 10.02 -1.57 3.71
C ASP A 60 9.88 -0.92 5.07
N ARG A 61 9.86 0.39 5.08
CA ARG A 61 9.75 1.11 6.32
C ARG A 61 8.39 0.89 6.97
N ALA A 62 7.34 0.91 6.17
CA ALA A 62 6.00 0.68 6.70
C ALA A 62 5.87 -0.72 7.25
N GLU A 63 6.49 -1.70 6.57
CA GLU A 63 6.47 -3.06 7.06
C GLU A 63 7.18 -3.19 8.39
N GLN A 64 8.29 -2.49 8.52
CA GLN A 64 9.02 -2.53 9.76
C GLN A 64 8.19 -1.97 10.91
N PHE A 65 7.53 -0.84 10.69
CA PHE A 65 6.68 -0.27 11.71
C PHE A 65 5.53 -1.21 12.04
N LEU A 66 4.97 -1.86 11.03
CA LEU A 66 3.89 -2.79 11.25
C LEU A 66 4.35 -3.95 12.12
N PHE A 67 5.52 -4.51 11.82
CA PHE A 67 6.06 -5.61 12.61
C PHE A 67 6.28 -5.18 14.05
N GLU A 68 6.80 -3.98 14.25
CA GLU A 68 7.03 -3.49 15.60
C GLU A 68 5.71 -3.35 16.37
N LYS A 69 4.69 -2.89 15.70
CA LYS A 69 3.38 -2.77 16.32
C LYS A 69 2.80 -4.13 16.64
N CYS A 70 3.00 -5.09 15.75
CA CYS A 70 2.51 -6.43 15.98
C CYS A 70 3.21 -7.03 17.20
N GLU A 71 4.51 -6.81 17.32
CA GLU A 71 5.26 -7.34 18.46
C GLU A 71 4.79 -6.71 19.75
N ALA A 72 4.34 -5.48 19.68
CA ALA A 72 3.83 -4.80 20.86
C ALA A 72 2.41 -5.23 21.20
N GLY A 73 1.80 -6.05 20.39
CA GLY A 73 0.47 -6.55 20.66
C GLY A 73 -0.66 -5.64 20.21
N ASP A 74 -0.36 -4.74 19.27
CA ASP A 74 -1.38 -3.83 18.78
C ASP A 74 -2.42 -4.62 18.00
N THR A 75 -3.66 -4.58 18.45
CA THR A 75 -4.73 -5.36 17.84
C THR A 75 -4.98 -5.03 16.39
N THR A 76 -5.04 -3.75 16.08
CA THR A 76 -5.29 -3.33 14.69
C THR A 76 -4.19 -3.83 13.77
N ALA A 77 -2.94 -3.69 14.20
CA ALA A 77 -1.81 -4.13 13.40
C ALA A 77 -1.84 -5.64 13.20
N LEU A 78 -2.17 -6.38 14.24
CA LEU A 78 -2.23 -7.83 14.15
C LEU A 78 -3.32 -8.29 13.19
N ILE A 79 -4.49 -7.65 13.26
CA ILE A 79 -5.58 -8.02 12.38
C ILE A 79 -5.19 -7.71 10.94
N PHE A 80 -4.61 -6.54 10.71
CA PHE A 80 -4.21 -6.16 9.37
C PHE A 80 -3.17 -7.14 8.81
N PHE A 81 -2.17 -7.45 9.63
CA PHE A 81 -1.12 -8.35 9.19
C PHE A 81 -1.68 -9.73 8.83
N LEU A 82 -2.54 -10.24 9.68
CA LEU A 82 -3.10 -11.57 9.43
C LEU A 82 -4.00 -11.58 8.20
N LYS A 83 -4.79 -10.54 8.01
CA LYS A 83 -5.67 -10.49 6.86
C LYS A 83 -4.92 -10.37 5.54
N THR A 84 -3.74 -9.77 5.57
CA THR A 84 -2.99 -9.60 4.35
C THR A 84 -1.94 -10.68 4.16
N GLN A 85 -1.05 -10.83 5.11
CA GLN A 85 0.03 -11.80 4.98
C GLN A 85 -0.41 -13.21 5.36
N GLY A 86 -1.45 -13.32 6.13
CA GLY A 86 -1.92 -14.63 6.56
C GLY A 86 -3.03 -15.21 5.69
N ARG A 87 -3.27 -14.61 4.56
CA ARG A 87 -4.34 -15.11 3.69
C ARG A 87 -4.24 -16.58 3.34
N SER A 88 -3.06 -17.04 3.07
CA SER A 88 -2.89 -18.44 2.69
C SER A 88 -3.27 -19.36 3.82
N ARG A 89 -3.31 -18.86 5.03
CA ARG A 89 -3.69 -19.66 6.17
C ARG A 89 -5.15 -19.44 6.55
N GLY A 90 -5.89 -18.72 5.72
CA GLY A 90 -7.32 -18.55 5.91
C GLY A 90 -7.79 -17.26 6.55
N TYR A 91 -6.90 -16.41 6.97
CA TYR A 91 -7.33 -15.23 7.68
C TYR A 91 -7.98 -14.16 6.84
N GLY A 92 -7.63 -14.08 5.58
CA GLY A 92 -8.17 -13.04 4.75
C GLY A 92 -9.47 -13.37 4.07
N GLY A 93 -9.85 -14.57 4.14
CA GLY A 93 -10.99 -14.99 3.37
C GLY A 93 -12.32 -14.84 4.04
N VAL A 94 -12.40 -13.89 4.85
CA VAL A 94 -13.58 -13.65 5.49
C VAL A 94 -14.79 -13.65 4.69
N GLY A 95 -15.69 -14.24 5.10
CA GLY A 95 -16.93 -14.13 4.51
C GLY A 95 -17.21 -14.85 3.27
N ARG A 96 -16.33 -14.74 2.40
CA ARG A 96 -16.54 -15.28 1.21
C ARG A 96 -16.87 -16.66 1.32
N SER A 97 -16.08 -17.35 1.83
CA SER A 97 -16.29 -18.74 1.82
C SER A 97 -17.22 -19.10 2.94
N GLY A 98 -17.43 -18.24 3.84
CA GLY A 98 -18.29 -18.51 4.91
C GLY A 98 -17.89 -19.76 5.63
N GLN A 99 -16.72 -20.10 5.57
CA GLN A 99 -16.29 -21.27 6.20
C GLN A 99 -16.45 -21.24 7.64
N GLY A 100 -16.73 -20.14 8.18
CA GLY A 100 -16.96 -20.11 9.56
C GLY A 100 -15.85 -20.66 10.36
N ARG A 101 -14.74 -20.74 9.77
CA ARG A 101 -13.68 -21.24 10.46
C ARG A 101 -13.19 -20.19 11.35
N GLY A 102 -13.42 -20.12 12.53
CA GLY A 102 -12.94 -19.09 13.42
C GLY A 102 -11.44 -18.98 13.39
N TRP A 103 -10.91 -17.98 14.03
CA TRP A 103 -9.48 -17.82 14.13
C TRP A 103 -8.98 -18.73 15.22
N PRO A 104 -7.75 -19.18 15.14
CA PRO A 104 -7.19 -20.06 16.17
C PRO A 104 -7.28 -19.41 17.53
N GLN A 105 -7.42 -20.22 18.54
CA GLN A 105 -7.57 -19.73 19.89
C GLN A 105 -6.42 -18.83 20.31
N GLU A 106 -5.22 -19.19 19.91
CA GLU A 106 -4.05 -18.39 20.25
C GLU A 106 -4.18 -16.98 19.74
N VAL A 107 -4.71 -16.83 18.53
CA VAL A 107 -4.86 -15.51 17.94
C VAL A 107 -5.97 -14.76 18.66
N MET A 108 -7.05 -15.46 19.00
CA MET A 108 -8.14 -14.84 19.72
C MET A 108 -7.68 -14.33 21.08
N ASP A 109 -6.82 -15.09 21.74
CA ASP A 109 -6.30 -14.67 23.03
C ASP A 109 -5.46 -13.41 22.92
N ILE A 110 -4.66 -13.33 21.87
CA ILE A 110 -3.83 -12.17 21.65
C ILE A 110 -4.70 -10.95 21.39
N LEU A 111 -5.74 -11.11 20.59
CA LEU A 111 -6.63 -10.02 20.28
C LEU A 111 -7.36 -9.53 21.51
N LYS A 112 -7.73 -10.44 22.38
CA LYS A 112 -8.43 -10.06 23.58
C LYS A 112 -7.52 -9.26 24.48
N LYS A 113 -6.29 -9.65 24.63
CA LYS A 113 -5.34 -8.93 25.44
C LYS A 113 -5.14 -7.54 24.88
N GLY A 114 -5.03 -7.42 23.59
CA GLY A 114 -4.87 -6.14 22.95
C GLY A 114 -6.06 -5.23 23.22
N ALA A 115 -7.23 -5.79 23.22
CA ALA A 115 -8.44 -5.01 23.40
C ALA A 115 -8.56 -4.48 24.83
N ASN A 116 -7.92 -5.13 25.75
CA ASN A 116 -8.01 -4.71 27.14
C ASN A 116 -6.99 -3.70 27.58
N ARG A 117 -6.21 -3.21 26.68
CA ARG A 117 -5.20 -2.25 27.04
C ARG A 117 -5.65 -0.83 27.04
#